data_2ee0395636981e64b8c606d2e75b14bb
#
_entry.id   2ee0395636981e64b8c606d2e75b14bb
#
_cell.length_a   1.000
_cell.length_b   1.000
_cell.length_c   1.000
_cell.angle_alpha   90.00
_cell.angle_beta   90.00
_cell.angle_gamma   90.00
#
_symmetry.space_group_name_H-M   'P 1'
#
loop_
_entity.id
_entity.type
_entity.pdbx_description
1 polymer ?
#
loop_
_entity_poly.entity_id
_entity_poly.type
_entity_poly.pdbx_seq_one_letter_code
_entity_poly.pdbx_strand_id
1 'polypeptide(L)'
;MEPNFTYTIADLGQAKFKGRPLAVIGHPIRHSISPAMHNAAIAKMRLIDSRFNNWSYYRFNIVPEDFAQAIKLFHEDNFFGLNLTIPHKVSAMGLVNGVSTDAEQMGAVNTLVWSEHGYDGFNTDGYGLKKGLKED
;
A
#
# COMPACT_ATOMS: atom_id res chain seq x y z
N MET A 1 11.84 -13.45 1.63
CA MET A 1 10.41 -13.44 2.02
C MET A 1 9.55 -13.85 0.83
N GLU A 2 8.49 -14.56 1.07
CA GLU A 2 7.63 -15.13 0.03
C GLU A 2 6.52 -14.14 -0.33
N PRO A 3 6.49 -13.57 -1.55
CA PRO A 3 5.49 -12.56 -1.91
C PRO A 3 4.06 -13.07 -2.01
N ASN A 4 3.87 -14.37 -2.26
CA ASN A 4 2.52 -14.95 -2.38
C ASN A 4 1.91 -15.35 -1.03
N PHE A 5 2.69 -15.27 0.04
CA PHE A 5 2.22 -15.54 1.39
C PHE A 5 1.37 -14.37 1.89
N THR A 6 0.39 -14.67 2.76
CA THR A 6 -0.40 -13.62 3.41
C THR A 6 0.16 -13.37 4.81
N TYR A 7 0.71 -12.18 4.99
CA TYR A 7 1.31 -11.77 6.26
C TYR A 7 0.29 -11.09 7.16
N THR A 8 0.62 -10.97 8.44
CA THR A 8 -0.23 -10.29 9.44
C THR A 8 0.59 -9.26 10.20
N ILE A 9 -0.06 -8.54 11.11
CA ILE A 9 0.63 -7.54 11.95
C ILE A 9 1.78 -8.16 12.75
N ALA A 10 1.69 -9.45 13.09
CA ALA A 10 2.74 -10.14 13.83
C ALA A 10 4.07 -10.20 13.07
N ASP A 11 4.04 -10.07 11.75
CA ASP A 11 5.25 -10.09 10.92
C ASP A 11 5.96 -8.74 10.84
N LEU A 12 5.33 -7.68 11.31
CA LEU A 12 5.90 -6.33 11.29
C LEU A 12 6.76 -6.07 12.54
N GLY A 13 7.71 -5.13 12.40
CA GLY A 13 8.58 -4.75 13.51
C GLY A 13 9.70 -5.74 13.81
N GLN A 14 9.95 -6.70 12.92
CA GLN A 14 10.96 -7.75 13.11
C GLN A 14 12.08 -7.69 12.07
N ALA A 15 12.14 -6.62 11.30
CA ALA A 15 13.14 -6.42 10.25
C ALA A 15 13.15 -7.57 9.22
N LYS A 16 12.02 -8.20 8.97
CA LYS A 16 11.91 -9.31 8.01
C LYS A 16 11.93 -8.86 6.56
N PHE A 17 11.44 -7.65 6.29
CA PHE A 17 11.24 -7.17 4.92
C PHE A 17 12.37 -6.22 4.55
N LYS A 18 13.23 -6.66 3.65
CA LYS A 18 14.43 -5.93 3.25
C LYS A 18 14.18 -5.12 1.98
N GLY A 19 15.11 -4.21 1.70
CA GLY A 19 15.04 -3.40 0.50
C GLY A 19 13.94 -2.35 0.57
N ARG A 20 13.17 -2.23 -0.51
CA ARG A 20 12.07 -1.27 -0.58
C ARG A 20 10.74 -2.03 -0.72
N PRO A 21 10.15 -2.45 0.42
CA PRO A 21 8.92 -3.22 0.38
C PRO A 21 7.70 -2.36 0.10
N LEU A 22 6.75 -2.95 -0.61
CA LEU A 22 5.43 -2.41 -0.90
C LEU A 22 4.40 -3.45 -0.48
N ALA A 23 3.17 -3.03 -0.19
CA ALA A 23 2.15 -3.99 0.19
C ALA A 23 0.74 -3.54 -0.18
N VAL A 24 -0.15 -4.53 -0.32
CA VAL A 24 -1.58 -4.31 -0.27
C VAL A 24 -2.09 -4.76 1.10
N ILE A 25 -2.97 -3.95 1.70
CA ILE A 25 -3.52 -4.17 3.04
C ILE A 25 -5.03 -4.23 2.96
N GLY A 26 -5.61 -5.26 3.52
CA GLY A 26 -7.07 -5.41 3.59
C GLY A 26 -7.47 -6.48 4.58
N HIS A 27 -8.77 -6.77 4.63
CA HIS A 27 -9.32 -7.82 5.47
C HIS A 27 -10.75 -8.18 4.97
N PRO A 28 -10.92 -9.39 4.41
CA PRO A 28 -9.92 -10.39 4.06
C PRO A 28 -9.16 -10.01 2.78
N ILE A 29 -7.89 -10.46 2.66
CA ILE A 29 -7.03 -10.06 1.57
C ILE A 29 -6.36 -11.25 0.85
N ARG A 30 -6.46 -12.46 1.39
CA ARG A 30 -5.70 -13.62 0.91
C ARG A 30 -5.90 -13.97 -0.56
N HIS A 31 -7.00 -13.51 -1.17
CA HIS A 31 -7.30 -13.77 -2.58
C HIS A 31 -6.85 -12.66 -3.51
N SER A 32 -6.18 -11.62 -2.99
CA SER A 32 -5.70 -10.54 -3.83
C SER A 32 -4.61 -11.03 -4.78
N ILE A 33 -4.73 -10.68 -6.06
CA ILE A 33 -3.72 -10.95 -7.08
C ILE A 33 -2.73 -9.79 -7.21
N SER A 34 -2.89 -8.72 -6.43
CA SER A 34 -2.02 -7.54 -6.51
C SER A 34 -0.54 -7.87 -6.36
N PRO A 35 -0.10 -8.73 -5.42
CA PRO A 35 1.32 -9.06 -5.32
C PRO A 35 1.87 -9.68 -6.59
N ALA A 36 1.15 -10.62 -7.21
CA ALA A 36 1.61 -11.27 -8.45
C ALA A 36 1.73 -10.25 -9.59
N MET A 37 0.73 -9.38 -9.74
CA MET A 37 0.72 -8.35 -10.78
C MET A 37 1.84 -7.34 -10.58
N HIS A 38 1.99 -6.80 -9.38
CA HIS A 38 3.01 -5.79 -9.10
C HIS A 38 4.42 -6.36 -9.17
N ASN A 39 4.64 -7.58 -8.68
CA ASN A 39 5.95 -8.20 -8.75
C ASN A 39 6.34 -8.53 -10.19
N ALA A 40 5.38 -8.91 -11.04
CA ALA A 40 5.64 -9.11 -12.46
C ALA A 40 6.06 -7.79 -13.15
N ALA A 41 5.39 -6.69 -12.82
CA ALA A 41 5.75 -5.37 -13.34
C ALA A 41 7.13 -4.93 -12.84
N ILE A 42 7.41 -5.13 -11.55
CA ILE A 42 8.72 -4.80 -10.95
C ILE A 42 9.84 -5.59 -11.64
N ALA A 43 9.61 -6.88 -11.91
CA ALA A 43 10.60 -7.71 -12.61
C ALA A 43 10.96 -7.14 -13.98
N LYS A 44 9.98 -6.63 -14.71
CA LYS A 44 10.21 -5.97 -16.00
C LYS A 44 10.98 -4.65 -15.82
N MET A 45 10.62 -3.87 -14.81
CA MET A 45 11.28 -2.59 -14.54
C MET A 45 12.74 -2.79 -14.14
N ARG A 46 13.07 -3.87 -13.43
CA ARG A 46 14.47 -4.19 -13.07
C ARG A 46 15.37 -4.36 -14.29
N LEU A 47 14.81 -4.83 -15.39
CA LEU A 47 15.59 -5.01 -16.64
C LEU A 47 15.97 -3.69 -17.28
N ILE A 48 15.25 -2.61 -16.96
CA ILE A 48 15.43 -1.29 -17.57
C ILE A 48 16.14 -0.34 -16.61
N ASP A 49 15.89 -0.46 -15.30
CA ASP A 49 16.31 0.52 -14.30
C ASP A 49 16.70 -0.19 -13.01
N SER A 50 17.97 -0.08 -12.63
CA SER A 50 18.50 -0.73 -11.43
C SER A 50 17.89 -0.20 -10.13
N ARG A 51 17.23 0.95 -10.15
CA ARG A 51 16.54 1.47 -8.95
C ARG A 51 15.46 0.51 -8.43
N PHE A 52 14.93 -0.38 -9.28
CA PHE A 52 13.91 -1.33 -8.89
C PHE A 52 14.45 -2.67 -8.40
N ASN A 53 15.78 -2.82 -8.29
CA ASN A 53 16.39 -4.11 -7.94
C ASN A 53 15.98 -4.63 -6.56
N ASN A 54 15.72 -3.74 -5.61
CA ASN A 54 15.36 -4.12 -4.24
C ASN A 54 13.89 -3.89 -3.90
N TRP A 55 13.04 -3.70 -4.89
CA TRP A 55 11.60 -3.54 -4.69
C TRP A 55 10.91 -4.90 -4.65
N SER A 56 9.95 -5.06 -3.73
CA SER A 56 9.11 -6.26 -3.61
C SER A 56 7.73 -5.86 -3.10
N TYR A 57 6.71 -6.62 -3.51
CA TYR A 57 5.32 -6.31 -3.17
C TYR A 57 4.72 -7.49 -2.42
N TYR A 58 4.08 -7.21 -1.29
CA TYR A 58 3.55 -8.21 -0.37
C TYR A 58 2.06 -8.02 -0.12
N ARG A 59 1.46 -9.00 0.55
CA ARG A 59 0.05 -8.99 0.91
C ARG A 59 -0.09 -9.15 2.42
N PHE A 60 -0.82 -8.23 3.06
CA PHE A 60 -1.04 -8.25 4.50
C PHE A 60 -2.53 -8.27 4.83
N ASN A 61 -2.93 -9.19 5.69
CA ASN A 61 -4.26 -9.21 6.28
C ASN A 61 -4.21 -8.51 7.63
N ILE A 62 -4.77 -7.32 7.71
CA ILE A 62 -4.77 -6.50 8.92
C ILE A 62 -6.21 -6.26 9.33
N VAL A 63 -6.60 -6.75 10.51
CA VAL A 63 -7.96 -6.52 11.01
C VAL A 63 -8.13 -5.04 11.38
N PRO A 64 -9.37 -4.50 11.36
CA PRO A 64 -9.59 -3.07 11.63
C PRO A 64 -9.05 -2.61 12.98
N GLU A 65 -9.12 -3.45 14.00
CA GLU A 65 -8.66 -3.13 15.36
C GLU A 65 -7.15 -2.87 15.40
N ASP A 66 -6.39 -3.48 14.50
CA ASP A 66 -4.94 -3.39 14.46
C ASP A 66 -4.43 -2.36 13.45
N PHE A 67 -5.32 -1.76 12.67
CA PHE A 67 -4.90 -0.95 11.52
C PHE A 67 -4.04 0.25 11.91
N ALA A 68 -4.43 0.99 12.94
CA ALA A 68 -3.67 2.17 13.38
C ALA A 68 -2.26 1.80 13.83
N GLN A 69 -2.12 0.71 14.60
CA GLN A 69 -0.83 0.21 15.03
C GLN A 69 -0.02 -0.31 13.85
N ALA A 70 -0.68 -1.01 12.92
CA ALA A 70 -0.01 -1.55 11.74
C ALA A 70 0.61 -0.43 10.88
N ILE A 71 -0.07 0.69 10.70
CA ILE A 71 0.45 1.81 9.92
C ILE A 71 1.76 2.32 10.52
N LYS A 72 1.86 2.42 11.84
CA LYS A 72 3.11 2.81 12.51
C LYS A 72 4.21 1.80 12.26
N LEU A 73 3.89 0.52 12.36
CA LEU A 73 4.88 -0.55 12.17
C LEU A 73 5.34 -0.63 10.70
N PHE A 74 4.43 -0.45 9.74
CA PHE A 74 4.80 -0.38 8.33
C PHE A 74 5.78 0.76 8.08
N HIS A 75 5.54 1.91 8.68
CA HIS A 75 6.41 3.06 8.53
C HIS A 75 7.80 2.78 9.11
N GLU A 76 7.87 2.19 10.31
CA GLU A 76 9.12 1.82 10.95
C GLU A 76 9.90 0.77 10.16
N ASP A 77 9.18 -0.15 9.50
CA ASP A 77 9.79 -1.17 8.65
C ASP A 77 10.10 -0.67 7.24
N ASN A 78 9.92 0.64 6.98
CA ASN A 78 10.28 1.30 5.74
C ASN A 78 9.49 0.80 4.51
N PHE A 79 8.24 0.43 4.69
CA PHE A 79 7.37 0.14 3.56
C PHE A 79 7.12 1.44 2.80
N PHE A 80 7.66 1.51 1.59
CA PHE A 80 7.65 2.73 0.79
C PHE A 80 6.25 3.10 0.30
N GLY A 81 5.45 2.12 -0.06
CA GLY A 81 4.10 2.34 -0.55
C GLY A 81 3.14 1.27 -0.08
N LEU A 82 1.91 1.68 0.21
CA LEU A 82 0.86 0.78 0.65
C LEU A 82 -0.39 1.06 -0.19
N ASN A 83 -0.99 -0.01 -0.72
CA ASN A 83 -2.32 0.08 -1.30
C ASN A 83 -3.33 -0.42 -0.29
N LEU A 84 -4.43 0.30 -0.13
CA LEU A 84 -5.47 -0.05 0.82
C LEU A 84 -6.71 -0.54 0.09
N THR A 85 -7.31 -1.60 0.62
CA THR A 85 -8.61 -2.07 0.18
C THR A 85 -9.53 -2.20 1.39
N ILE A 86 -10.72 -2.77 1.21
CA ILE A 86 -11.71 -2.91 2.28
C ILE A 86 -11.08 -3.58 3.50
N PRO A 87 -11.30 -3.07 4.72
CA PRO A 87 -12.17 -1.96 5.12
C PRO A 87 -11.42 -0.66 5.47
N HIS A 88 -10.19 -0.48 5.02
CA HIS A 88 -9.25 0.50 5.56
C HIS A 88 -9.25 1.87 4.89
N LYS A 89 -9.90 2.00 3.73
CA LYS A 89 -9.79 3.23 2.91
C LYS A 89 -10.26 4.50 3.62
N VAL A 90 -11.32 4.41 4.40
CA VAL A 90 -11.88 5.56 5.12
C VAL A 90 -11.12 5.83 6.42
N SER A 91 -10.85 4.77 7.20
CA SER A 91 -10.17 4.94 8.49
C SER A 91 -8.76 5.47 8.35
N ALA A 92 -8.11 5.24 7.21
CA ALA A 92 -6.77 5.75 6.96
C ALA A 92 -6.71 7.28 6.90
N MET A 93 -7.82 7.96 6.57
CA MET A 93 -7.85 9.43 6.48
C MET A 93 -7.34 10.11 7.74
N GLY A 94 -7.66 9.56 8.92
CA GLY A 94 -7.24 10.13 10.20
C GLY A 94 -5.84 9.73 10.64
N LEU A 95 -5.14 8.87 9.90
CA LEU A 95 -3.86 8.29 10.28
C LEU A 95 -2.69 8.77 9.43
N VAL A 96 -2.95 9.59 8.43
CA VAL A 96 -1.92 10.09 7.50
C VAL A 96 -1.57 11.54 7.80
N ASN A 97 -0.36 11.96 7.40
CA ASN A 97 0.10 13.33 7.61
C ASN A 97 -0.64 14.33 6.72
N GLY A 98 -0.95 13.93 5.50
CA GLY A 98 -1.66 14.78 4.56
C GLY A 98 -2.36 13.92 3.52
N VAL A 99 -3.36 14.50 2.87
CA VAL A 99 -4.12 13.81 1.83
C VAL A 99 -4.15 14.68 0.57
N SER A 100 -4.17 14.01 -0.58
CA SER A 100 -4.35 14.71 -1.85
C SER A 100 -5.75 15.31 -1.96
N THR A 101 -5.92 16.27 -2.86
CA THR A 101 -7.23 16.87 -3.12
C THR A 101 -8.25 15.80 -3.53
N ASP A 102 -7.86 14.85 -4.38
CA ASP A 102 -8.75 13.78 -4.80
C ASP A 102 -9.17 12.89 -3.62
N ALA A 103 -8.23 12.55 -2.73
CA ALA A 103 -8.55 11.74 -1.55
C ALA A 103 -9.50 12.48 -0.61
N GLU A 104 -9.29 13.79 -0.43
CA GLU A 104 -10.16 14.62 0.40
C GLU A 104 -11.58 14.67 -0.16
N GLN A 105 -11.72 14.87 -1.47
CA GLN A 105 -13.02 14.90 -2.13
C GLN A 105 -13.76 13.57 -2.06
N MET A 106 -13.02 12.47 -2.19
CA MET A 106 -13.59 11.12 -2.11
C MET A 106 -13.88 10.68 -0.68
N GLY A 107 -13.26 11.32 0.31
CA GLY A 107 -13.38 10.92 1.71
C GLY A 107 -12.70 9.58 2.01
N ALA A 108 -11.73 9.18 1.20
CA ALA A 108 -11.04 7.91 1.36
C ALA A 108 -9.68 7.94 0.66
N VAL A 109 -8.73 7.16 1.17
CA VAL A 109 -7.41 6.97 0.54
C VAL A 109 -7.24 5.52 0.15
N ASN A 110 -6.64 5.26 -1.01
CA ASN A 110 -6.32 3.90 -1.45
C ASN A 110 -4.83 3.66 -1.62
N THR A 111 -4.02 4.71 -1.51
CA THR A 111 -2.57 4.62 -1.68
C THR A 111 -1.90 5.49 -0.64
N LEU A 112 -0.92 4.92 0.05
CA LEU A 112 -0.08 5.63 1.02
C LEU A 112 1.35 5.62 0.52
N VAL A 113 2.02 6.77 0.60
CA VAL A 113 3.42 6.91 0.22
C VAL A 113 4.23 7.37 1.43
N TRP A 114 5.35 6.69 1.68
CA TRP A 114 6.22 6.93 2.82
C TRP A 114 6.86 8.32 2.76
N SER A 115 6.89 9.02 3.90
CA SER A 115 7.71 10.20 4.11
C SER A 115 8.34 10.09 5.50
N GLU A 116 9.28 10.98 5.82
CA GLU A 116 9.95 10.95 7.12
C GLU A 116 8.98 11.09 8.31
N HIS A 117 7.87 11.76 8.10
CA HIS A 117 6.91 12.08 9.16
C HIS A 117 5.71 11.14 9.19
N GLY A 118 5.68 10.12 8.33
CA GLY A 118 4.57 9.18 8.23
C GLY A 118 4.20 8.93 6.79
N TYR A 119 2.92 8.68 6.55
CA TYR A 119 2.42 8.42 5.19
C TYR A 119 1.58 9.58 4.69
N ASP A 120 1.71 9.88 3.41
CA ASP A 120 0.82 10.78 2.68
C ASP A 120 -0.19 9.95 1.90
N GLY A 121 -1.46 10.36 1.92
CA GLY A 121 -2.56 9.60 1.35
C GLY A 121 -3.05 10.16 0.03
N PHE A 122 -3.36 9.25 -0.89
CA PHE A 122 -3.84 9.56 -2.24
C PHE A 122 -5.03 8.68 -2.59
N ASN A 123 -5.83 9.12 -3.54
CA ASN A 123 -6.91 8.28 -4.08
C ASN A 123 -6.84 8.27 -5.61
N THR A 124 -6.47 7.13 -6.18
CA THR A 124 -6.36 6.94 -7.62
C THR A 124 -7.69 6.48 -8.24
N ASP A 125 -8.64 6.01 -7.43
CA ASP A 125 -9.94 5.58 -7.91
C ASP A 125 -10.73 6.76 -8.46
N GLY A 126 -10.71 7.90 -7.74
CA GLY A 126 -11.39 9.11 -8.17
C GLY A 126 -10.85 9.67 -9.47
N TYR A 127 -9.52 9.65 -9.63
CA TYR A 127 -8.88 10.09 -10.86
C TYR A 127 -9.31 9.21 -12.05
N GLY A 128 -9.29 7.90 -11.87
CA GLY A 128 -9.70 6.96 -12.91
C GLY A 128 -11.14 7.17 -13.36
N LEU A 129 -12.05 7.41 -12.41
CA LEU A 129 -13.45 7.68 -12.72
C LEU A 129 -13.62 8.98 -13.50
N LYS A 130 -12.97 10.06 -13.05
CA LYS A 130 -13.03 11.35 -13.73
C LYS A 130 -12.50 11.26 -15.14
N LYS A 131 -11.39 10.55 -15.35
CA LYS A 131 -10.79 10.39 -16.67
C LYS A 131 -11.70 9.60 -17.59
N GLY A 132 -12.30 8.52 -17.11
CA GLY A 132 -13.24 7.71 -17.89
C GLY A 132 -14.45 8.50 -18.34
N LEU A 133 -15.02 9.33 -17.44
CA LEU A 133 -16.16 10.17 -17.77
C LEU A 133 -15.83 11.24 -18.83
N LYS A 134 -14.61 11.74 -18.84
CA LYS A 134 -14.19 12.74 -19.84
C LYS A 134 -13.93 12.13 -21.23
N GLU A 135 -13.52 10.88 -21.26
CA GLU A 135 -13.21 10.17 -22.51
C GLU A 135 -14.46 9.63 -23.20
N ASP A 136 -15.55 9.49 -22.48
CA ASP A 136 -16.84 9.05 -23.00
C ASP A 136 -17.68 10.21 -23.50
#